data_6f43af7d92a17fd0470634739c09aeff
#
_entry.id   6f43af7d92a17fd0470634739c09aeff
#
_cell.length_a   1.000
_cell.length_b   1.000
_cell.length_c   1.000
_cell.angle_alpha   90.00
_cell.angle_beta   90.00
_cell.angle_gamma   90.00
#
_symmetry.space_group_name_H-M   'P 1'
#
loop_
_entity.id
_entity.type
_entity.pdbx_description
1 polymer ?
#
loop_
_entity_poly.entity_id
_entity_poly.type
_entity_poly.pdbx_seq_one_letter_code
_entity_poly.pdbx_strand_id
1 'polypeptide(L)'
;MALAAIILFTGALLAAWLLRPVTVAGPCVVVSGPAFIRELTESSGLAVSRRNPGLLWSHNDSGSAAVLFALDTTGVVRARIPLPIRTRDWEDVSAARCSSGDCLYVADIGDNDSARRQVQIYRVPEPAVGDAQTAPPEVFNATYVDGPHNAEAMFVVDADAFIITRDRAAAIYRATLTPSADRAITFQRVGELGLGAVTDAETSRDGTSVVVRTSHEAVLYRTADLIRGVTTPYFRIRIDGLREPQGEGVALDGNMLYLSSEGRAGSRAGRLISLRCELPR
;
A
#
# COMPACT_ATOMS: atom_id res chain seq x y z
N MET A 1 45.26 13.91 -28.23
CA MET A 1 45.29 13.22 -26.93
C MET A 1 44.33 13.81 -25.86
N ALA A 2 43.73 14.98 -26.05
CA ALA A 2 42.83 15.59 -25.02
C ALA A 2 41.38 15.05 -25.02
N LEU A 3 40.86 14.48 -26.10
CA LEU A 3 39.47 13.98 -26.15
C LEU A 3 39.25 12.66 -25.39
N ALA A 4 40.27 11.79 -25.28
CA ALA A 4 40.12 10.52 -24.57
C ALA A 4 40.04 10.67 -23.05
N ALA A 5 40.66 11.71 -22.48
CA ALA A 5 40.63 11.96 -21.02
C ALA A 5 39.27 12.49 -20.51
N ILE A 6 38.53 13.23 -21.36
CA ILE A 6 37.23 13.78 -20.99
C ILE A 6 36.15 12.70 -20.92
N ILE A 7 36.20 11.71 -21.82
CA ILE A 7 35.22 10.59 -21.85
C ILE A 7 35.39 9.65 -20.64
N LEU A 8 36.64 9.42 -20.20
CA LEU A 8 36.93 8.60 -19.05
C LEU A 8 36.49 9.28 -17.74
N PHE A 9 36.60 10.60 -17.62
CA PHE A 9 36.21 11.35 -16.43
C PHE A 9 34.68 11.44 -16.29
N THR A 10 33.94 11.60 -17.39
CA THR A 10 32.46 11.63 -17.36
C THR A 10 31.88 10.26 -17.08
N GLY A 11 32.46 9.17 -17.57
CA GLY A 11 32.07 7.80 -17.29
C GLY A 11 32.27 7.42 -15.82
N ALA A 12 33.38 7.84 -15.20
CA ALA A 12 33.64 7.59 -13.78
C ALA A 12 32.72 8.37 -12.84
N LEU A 13 32.34 9.60 -13.18
CA LEU A 13 31.36 10.40 -12.45
C LEU A 13 29.94 9.84 -12.53
N LEU A 14 29.53 9.34 -13.71
CA LEU A 14 28.25 8.66 -13.88
C LEU A 14 28.17 7.34 -13.10
N ALA A 15 29.24 6.53 -13.15
CA ALA A 15 29.32 5.28 -12.39
C ALA A 15 29.33 5.51 -10.88
N ALA A 16 30.01 6.53 -10.39
CA ALA A 16 30.03 6.91 -8.98
C ALA A 16 28.64 7.41 -8.49
N TRP A 17 27.86 8.01 -9.39
CA TRP A 17 26.50 8.45 -9.06
C TRP A 17 25.52 7.28 -8.96
N LEU A 18 25.69 6.25 -9.79
CA LEU A 18 24.89 5.02 -9.78
C LEU A 18 25.21 4.09 -8.59
N LEU A 19 26.39 4.21 -8.00
CA LEU A 19 26.87 3.39 -6.87
C LEU A 19 26.66 4.03 -5.49
N ARG A 20 25.99 5.19 -5.41
CA ARG A 20 25.67 5.77 -4.10
C ARG A 20 24.72 4.84 -3.36
N PRO A 21 25.03 4.46 -2.11
CA PRO A 21 24.15 3.62 -1.32
C PRO A 21 22.77 4.29 -1.20
N VAL A 22 21.73 3.48 -1.28
CA VAL A 22 20.36 3.92 -0.98
C VAL A 22 20.32 4.25 0.51
N THR A 23 20.03 5.49 0.84
CA THR A 23 20.01 5.96 2.24
C THR A 23 18.62 6.49 2.58
N VAL A 24 18.16 6.15 3.76
CA VAL A 24 16.96 6.72 4.37
C VAL A 24 17.40 7.75 5.40
N ALA A 25 16.76 8.90 5.41
CA ALA A 25 17.01 9.89 6.46
C ALA A 25 16.19 9.53 7.70
N GLY A 26 16.87 9.34 8.84
CA GLY A 26 16.21 9.04 10.11
C GLY A 26 16.63 7.69 10.71
N PRO A 27 15.83 7.13 11.62
CA PRO A 27 16.19 5.96 12.41
C PRO A 27 15.95 4.62 11.69
N CYS A 28 15.88 4.63 10.37
CA CYS A 28 15.68 3.42 9.56
C CYS A 28 16.93 3.08 8.77
N VAL A 29 17.16 1.78 8.62
CA VAL A 29 18.23 1.23 7.76
C VAL A 29 17.62 0.27 6.74
N VAL A 30 18.11 0.33 5.50
CA VAL A 30 17.73 -0.64 4.46
C VAL A 30 18.34 -1.99 4.83
N VAL A 31 17.51 -3.01 4.98
CA VAL A 31 17.96 -4.38 5.30
C VAL A 31 17.85 -5.30 4.10
N SER A 32 16.99 -4.99 3.12
CA SER A 32 16.85 -5.72 1.87
C SER A 32 16.32 -4.82 0.75
N GLY A 33 16.74 -5.07 -0.47
CA GLY A 33 16.25 -4.38 -1.67
C GLY A 33 17.18 -3.28 -2.20
N PRO A 34 16.74 -2.61 -3.30
CA PRO A 34 15.49 -2.88 -3.99
C PRO A 34 15.48 -4.24 -4.70
N ALA A 35 14.53 -5.09 -4.33
CA ALA A 35 14.26 -6.33 -5.05
C ALA A 35 13.32 -6.04 -6.23
N PHE A 36 13.67 -6.55 -7.42
CA PHE A 36 12.87 -6.33 -8.64
C PHE A 36 11.87 -7.46 -8.83
N ILE A 37 10.58 -7.12 -8.88
CA ILE A 37 9.48 -8.07 -9.00
C ILE A 37 8.86 -7.91 -10.39
N ARG A 38 9.25 -8.80 -11.33
CA ARG A 38 8.84 -8.69 -12.75
C ARG A 38 7.35 -8.85 -12.98
N GLU A 39 6.64 -9.44 -12.05
CA GLU A 39 5.22 -9.76 -12.16
C GLU A 39 4.32 -8.69 -11.56
N LEU A 40 4.88 -7.86 -10.69
CA LEU A 40 4.26 -6.67 -10.12
C LEU A 40 4.81 -5.43 -10.80
N THR A 41 4.42 -5.21 -12.06
CA THR A 41 4.90 -4.07 -12.85
C THR A 41 4.28 -2.76 -12.40
N GLU A 42 3.06 -2.84 -11.89
CA GLU A 42 2.23 -1.74 -11.40
C GLU A 42 1.79 -2.06 -9.96
N SER A 43 2.81 -2.38 -9.11
CA SER A 43 2.56 -2.72 -7.71
C SER A 43 1.82 -1.58 -7.02
N SER A 44 0.62 -1.86 -6.55
CA SER A 44 -0.19 -0.96 -5.74
C SER A 44 -0.14 -1.38 -4.26
N GLY A 45 -1.21 -1.40 -3.49
CA GLY A 45 -1.24 -1.67 -2.06
C GLY A 45 -0.36 -2.80 -1.53
N LEU A 46 0.01 -2.75 -0.26
CA LEU A 46 0.89 -3.72 0.39
C LEU A 46 0.42 -4.04 1.82
N ALA A 47 0.12 -5.30 2.11
CA ALA A 47 -0.29 -5.73 3.45
C ALA A 47 0.60 -6.85 4.01
N VAL A 48 0.87 -6.83 5.32
CA VAL A 48 1.52 -7.96 6.00
C VAL A 48 0.52 -9.09 6.16
N SER A 49 0.87 -10.28 5.65
CA SER A 49 0.07 -11.48 5.84
C SER A 49 -0.10 -11.78 7.34
N ARG A 50 -1.34 -12.01 7.76
CA ARG A 50 -1.68 -12.42 9.12
C ARG A 50 -1.64 -13.93 9.27
N ARG A 51 -2.12 -14.65 8.24
CA ARG A 51 -2.18 -16.11 8.20
C ARG A 51 -0.84 -16.77 7.83
N ASN A 52 -0.06 -16.15 6.93
CA ASN A 52 1.16 -16.73 6.39
C ASN A 52 2.39 -15.94 6.89
N PRO A 53 3.04 -16.32 7.99
CA PRO A 53 4.13 -15.56 8.58
C PRO A 53 5.28 -15.30 7.59
N GLY A 54 5.79 -14.07 7.58
CA GLY A 54 6.90 -13.68 6.72
C GLY A 54 6.51 -13.39 5.27
N LEU A 55 5.20 -13.33 4.96
CA LEU A 55 4.71 -12.95 3.65
C LEU A 55 4.01 -11.59 3.66
N LEU A 56 3.98 -10.99 2.50
CA LEU A 56 3.29 -9.75 2.17
C LEU A 56 2.32 -10.03 1.03
N TRP A 57 1.17 -9.36 1.03
CA TRP A 57 0.22 -9.35 -0.06
C TRP A 57 0.32 -8.05 -0.85
N SER A 58 0.26 -8.15 -2.16
CA SER A 58 0.19 -7.02 -3.07
C SER A 58 -0.57 -7.41 -4.34
N HIS A 59 -0.83 -6.45 -5.21
CA HIS A 59 -1.47 -6.64 -6.51
C HIS A 59 -0.93 -5.64 -7.54
N ASN A 60 -1.20 -5.87 -8.82
CA ASN A 60 -1.02 -4.83 -9.83
C ASN A 60 -2.25 -3.92 -9.85
N ASP A 61 -2.05 -2.68 -10.22
CA ASP A 61 -3.11 -1.68 -10.43
C ASP A 61 -4.10 -2.08 -11.55
N SER A 62 -5.04 -1.21 -11.85
CA SER A 62 -6.11 -1.37 -12.82
C SER A 62 -5.62 -1.78 -14.23
N GLY A 63 -6.49 -2.46 -15.00
CA GLY A 63 -6.16 -2.97 -16.32
C GLY A 63 -5.48 -4.34 -16.34
N SER A 64 -5.03 -4.85 -15.20
CA SER A 64 -4.49 -6.19 -15.01
C SER A 64 -5.56 -7.19 -14.52
N ALA A 65 -5.28 -8.50 -14.64
CA ALA A 65 -6.13 -9.50 -14.04
C ALA A 65 -6.14 -9.37 -12.51
N ALA A 66 -7.29 -9.61 -11.89
CA ALA A 66 -7.41 -9.58 -10.43
C ALA A 66 -6.67 -10.78 -9.81
N VAL A 67 -5.41 -10.57 -9.44
CA VAL A 67 -4.50 -11.55 -8.85
C VAL A 67 -3.82 -10.94 -7.63
N LEU A 68 -3.93 -11.61 -6.50
CA LEU A 68 -3.15 -11.31 -5.30
C LEU A 68 -1.80 -12.04 -5.37
N PHE A 69 -0.72 -11.32 -5.14
CA PHE A 69 0.64 -11.86 -5.09
C PHE A 69 1.09 -11.97 -3.64
N ALA A 70 1.46 -13.19 -3.23
CA ALA A 70 2.17 -13.39 -1.98
C ALA A 70 3.67 -13.24 -2.21
N LEU A 71 4.29 -12.29 -1.55
CA LEU A 71 5.72 -12.01 -1.62
C LEU A 71 6.37 -12.40 -0.30
N ASP A 72 7.57 -12.95 -0.33
CA ASP A 72 8.38 -12.94 0.90
C ASP A 72 9.04 -11.55 1.10
N THR A 73 9.60 -11.34 2.27
CA THR A 73 10.23 -10.07 2.65
C THR A 73 11.48 -9.71 1.84
N THR A 74 11.94 -10.60 0.97
CA THR A 74 13.03 -10.38 0.01
C THR A 74 12.53 -10.08 -1.40
N GLY A 75 11.20 -10.08 -1.63
CA GLY A 75 10.57 -9.77 -2.90
C GLY A 75 10.38 -10.97 -3.83
N VAL A 76 10.59 -12.19 -3.34
CA VAL A 76 10.31 -13.39 -4.15
C VAL A 76 8.81 -13.70 -4.11
N VAL A 77 8.20 -13.84 -5.28
CA VAL A 77 6.80 -14.25 -5.43
C VAL A 77 6.64 -15.72 -5.02
N ARG A 78 5.89 -15.97 -3.96
CA ARG A 78 5.61 -17.31 -3.41
C ARG A 78 4.31 -17.90 -3.90
N ALA A 79 3.32 -17.05 -4.19
CA ALA A 79 2.06 -17.47 -4.78
C ALA A 79 1.42 -16.38 -5.62
N ARG A 80 0.53 -16.79 -6.52
CA ARG A 80 -0.37 -15.96 -7.33
C ARG A 80 -1.76 -16.53 -7.15
N ILE A 81 -2.59 -15.80 -6.47
CA ILE A 81 -3.93 -16.27 -6.08
C ILE A 81 -4.97 -15.45 -6.83
N PRO A 82 -5.62 -15.99 -7.86
CA PRO A 82 -6.70 -15.32 -8.54
C PRO A 82 -7.84 -14.94 -7.58
N LEU A 83 -8.34 -13.72 -7.72
CA LEU A 83 -9.50 -13.23 -7.02
C LEU A 83 -10.67 -13.17 -8.02
N PRO A 84 -11.79 -13.90 -7.80
CA PRO A 84 -12.87 -14.01 -8.79
C PRO A 84 -13.78 -12.77 -8.78
N ILE A 85 -13.19 -11.61 -9.08
CA ILE A 85 -13.87 -10.31 -9.20
C ILE A 85 -13.53 -9.62 -10.52
N ARG A 86 -14.28 -8.59 -10.82
CA ARG A 86 -13.93 -7.60 -11.84
C ARG A 86 -13.69 -6.28 -11.14
N THR A 87 -12.48 -5.82 -11.18
CA THR A 87 -12.10 -4.50 -10.68
C THR A 87 -12.26 -3.46 -11.78
N ARG A 88 -12.50 -2.23 -11.37
CA ARG A 88 -12.51 -1.07 -12.25
C ARG A 88 -11.20 -0.27 -12.05
N ASP A 89 -10.89 0.03 -10.80
CA ASP A 89 -9.74 0.85 -10.41
C ASP A 89 -9.38 0.51 -8.95
N TRP A 90 -8.76 -0.66 -8.79
CA TRP A 90 -8.41 -1.15 -7.46
C TRP A 90 -7.03 -0.64 -7.05
N GLU A 91 -6.95 -0.07 -5.87
CA GLU A 91 -5.83 0.73 -5.43
C GLU A 91 -5.09 0.10 -4.25
N ASP A 92 -5.81 -0.66 -3.39
CA ASP A 92 -5.23 -1.07 -2.14
C ASP A 92 -5.67 -2.47 -1.68
N VAL A 93 -4.83 -3.10 -0.85
CA VAL A 93 -5.12 -4.34 -0.13
C VAL A 93 -4.72 -4.20 1.33
N SER A 94 -5.64 -4.43 2.24
CA SER A 94 -5.42 -4.39 3.69
C SER A 94 -5.67 -5.76 4.32
N ALA A 95 -4.93 -6.09 5.38
CA ALA A 95 -5.06 -7.35 6.12
C ALA A 95 -5.56 -7.12 7.54
N ALA A 96 -6.76 -7.59 7.84
CA ALA A 96 -7.35 -7.45 9.17
C ALA A 96 -8.14 -8.69 9.60
N ARG A 97 -8.49 -8.75 10.88
CA ARG A 97 -9.38 -9.79 11.38
C ARG A 97 -10.81 -9.56 10.92
N CYS A 98 -11.52 -10.64 10.68
CA CYS A 98 -12.94 -10.64 10.36
C CYS A 98 -13.64 -11.79 11.11
N SER A 99 -14.95 -11.97 10.91
CA SER A 99 -15.73 -13.03 11.54
C SER A 99 -15.26 -14.45 11.22
N SER A 100 -14.60 -14.64 10.06
CA SER A 100 -14.05 -15.93 9.61
C SER A 100 -12.57 -16.13 9.96
N GLY A 101 -11.93 -15.24 10.71
CA GLY A 101 -10.52 -15.30 11.10
C GLY A 101 -9.71 -14.16 10.51
N ASP A 102 -8.59 -14.46 9.85
CA ASP A 102 -7.79 -13.46 9.13
C ASP A 102 -8.35 -13.27 7.71
N CYS A 103 -8.51 -12.03 7.29
CA CYS A 103 -9.09 -11.63 6.01
C CYS A 103 -8.21 -10.66 5.25
N LEU A 104 -8.34 -10.66 3.93
CA LEU A 104 -7.88 -9.58 3.07
C LEU A 104 -9.08 -8.74 2.63
N TYR A 105 -8.85 -7.45 2.57
CA TYR A 105 -9.78 -6.45 2.08
C TYR A 105 -9.15 -5.79 0.86
N VAL A 106 -9.85 -5.80 -0.26
CA VAL A 106 -9.37 -5.22 -1.51
C VAL A 106 -10.24 -4.02 -1.85
N ALA A 107 -9.61 -2.89 -2.09
CA ALA A 107 -10.25 -1.60 -2.29
C ALA A 107 -10.28 -1.22 -3.78
N ASP A 108 -11.44 -1.33 -4.42
CA ASP A 108 -11.71 -0.80 -5.77
C ASP A 108 -12.31 0.61 -5.64
N ILE A 109 -11.44 1.58 -5.32
CA ILE A 109 -11.79 2.92 -4.86
C ILE A 109 -11.20 4.06 -5.70
N GLY A 110 -10.35 3.75 -6.68
CA GLY A 110 -9.77 4.73 -7.59
C GLY A 110 -10.82 5.42 -8.42
N ASP A 111 -10.67 6.73 -8.63
CA ASP A 111 -11.59 7.58 -9.37
C ASP A 111 -10.92 8.90 -9.79
N ASN A 112 -9.96 8.80 -10.71
CA ASN A 112 -9.17 9.94 -11.16
C ASN A 112 -9.99 11.14 -11.65
N ASP A 113 -11.20 10.88 -12.14
CA ASP A 113 -12.13 11.91 -12.63
C ASP A 113 -13.10 12.39 -11.55
N SER A 114 -13.09 11.80 -10.35
CA SER A 114 -14.05 12.03 -9.26
C SER A 114 -15.51 11.95 -9.74
N ALA A 115 -15.82 10.91 -10.51
CA ALA A 115 -17.10 10.71 -11.20
C ALA A 115 -17.81 9.41 -10.79
N ARG A 116 -17.15 8.50 -10.07
CA ARG A 116 -17.74 7.23 -9.62
C ARG A 116 -18.74 7.48 -8.50
N ARG A 117 -20.01 7.23 -8.79
CA ARG A 117 -21.07 7.33 -7.77
C ARG A 117 -20.96 6.25 -6.69
N GLN A 118 -20.27 5.15 -6.99
CA GLN A 118 -20.13 4.01 -6.10
C GLN A 118 -18.75 3.38 -6.29
N VAL A 119 -18.11 3.05 -5.18
CA VAL A 119 -16.87 2.29 -5.09
C VAL A 119 -17.15 0.94 -4.44
N GLN A 120 -16.17 0.02 -4.44
CA GLN A 120 -16.37 -1.33 -3.91
C GLN A 120 -15.21 -1.73 -3.01
N ILE A 121 -15.55 -2.43 -1.93
CA ILE A 121 -14.58 -3.16 -1.11
C ILE A 121 -14.94 -4.64 -1.18
N TYR A 122 -13.95 -5.48 -1.39
CA TYR A 122 -14.09 -6.92 -1.40
C TYR A 122 -13.41 -7.51 -0.18
N ARG A 123 -14.07 -8.39 0.57
CA ARG A 123 -13.49 -9.12 1.69
C ARG A 123 -13.44 -10.60 1.38
N VAL A 124 -12.28 -11.21 1.56
CA VAL A 124 -12.07 -12.65 1.44
C VAL A 124 -11.33 -13.17 2.67
N PRO A 125 -11.62 -14.40 3.14
CA PRO A 125 -10.71 -15.10 4.03
C PRO A 125 -9.30 -15.09 3.43
N GLU A 126 -8.30 -14.76 4.23
CA GLU A 126 -6.92 -14.71 3.72
C GLU A 126 -6.51 -16.09 3.19
N PRO A 127 -6.12 -16.21 1.90
CA PRO A 127 -5.79 -17.49 1.31
C PRO A 127 -4.47 -18.07 1.85
N ALA A 128 -4.35 -19.40 1.81
CA ALA A 128 -3.07 -20.05 1.98
C ALA A 128 -2.26 -19.98 0.68
N VAL A 129 -0.94 -20.02 0.79
CA VAL A 129 -0.01 -19.96 -0.37
C VAL A 129 -0.25 -21.08 -1.41
N GLY A 130 -0.85 -22.19 -1.01
CA GLY A 130 -1.18 -23.31 -1.89
C GLY A 130 -2.58 -23.27 -2.51
N ASP A 131 -3.39 -22.27 -2.20
CA ASP A 131 -4.75 -22.18 -2.73
C ASP A 131 -4.73 -21.84 -4.22
N ALA A 132 -5.61 -22.47 -5.00
CA ALA A 132 -5.71 -22.23 -6.45
C ALA A 132 -6.38 -20.90 -6.79
N GLN A 133 -7.23 -20.39 -5.89
CA GLN A 133 -7.91 -19.09 -5.95
C GLN A 133 -8.43 -18.73 -4.56
N THR A 134 -8.86 -17.48 -4.37
CA THR A 134 -9.52 -17.08 -3.13
C THR A 134 -10.92 -17.72 -3.03
N ALA A 135 -11.47 -17.78 -1.81
CA ALA A 135 -12.90 -17.98 -1.65
C ALA A 135 -13.70 -16.88 -2.38
N PRO A 136 -14.99 -17.11 -2.70
CA PRO A 136 -15.85 -16.05 -3.21
C PRO A 136 -15.86 -14.86 -2.26
N PRO A 137 -15.68 -13.62 -2.77
CA PRO A 137 -15.62 -12.44 -1.92
C PRO A 137 -17.00 -12.01 -1.43
N GLU A 138 -17.05 -11.45 -0.23
CA GLU A 138 -18.13 -10.56 0.17
C GLU A 138 -17.89 -9.20 -0.46
N VAL A 139 -18.95 -8.61 -1.01
CA VAL A 139 -18.88 -7.33 -1.74
C VAL A 139 -19.61 -6.25 -0.94
N PHE A 140 -18.91 -5.16 -0.65
CA PHE A 140 -19.45 -3.96 -0.03
C PHE A 140 -19.48 -2.84 -1.06
N ASN A 141 -20.67 -2.54 -1.56
CA ASN A 141 -20.89 -1.34 -2.37
C ASN A 141 -20.93 -0.12 -1.46
N ALA A 142 -20.21 0.92 -1.81
CA ALA A 142 -20.04 2.09 -0.96
C ALA A 142 -20.19 3.40 -1.73
N THR A 143 -20.64 4.43 -1.01
CA THR A 143 -20.71 5.82 -1.50
C THR A 143 -20.05 6.72 -0.46
N TYR A 144 -19.60 7.90 -0.86
CA TYR A 144 -19.19 8.95 0.07
C TYR A 144 -20.38 9.88 0.37
N VAL A 145 -20.45 10.39 1.59
CA VAL A 145 -21.56 11.26 2.05
C VAL A 145 -21.64 12.58 1.27
N ASP A 146 -20.53 13.03 0.75
CA ASP A 146 -20.35 14.35 0.11
C ASP A 146 -20.00 14.28 -1.39
N GLY A 147 -20.16 13.12 -2.00
CA GLY A 147 -19.95 12.89 -3.43
C GLY A 147 -18.67 12.10 -3.75
N PRO A 148 -18.38 11.89 -5.04
CA PRO A 148 -17.24 11.09 -5.47
C PRO A 148 -15.89 11.68 -5.08
N HIS A 149 -14.93 10.82 -4.73
CA HIS A 149 -13.55 11.17 -4.44
C HIS A 149 -12.59 10.17 -5.08
N ASN A 150 -11.43 10.65 -5.54
CA ASN A 150 -10.32 9.78 -5.85
C ASN A 150 -9.60 9.38 -4.56
N ALA A 151 -9.44 8.09 -4.33
CA ALA A 151 -8.77 7.53 -3.16
C ALA A 151 -7.88 6.37 -3.56
N GLU A 152 -6.74 6.24 -2.90
CA GLU A 152 -5.74 5.21 -3.18
C GLU A 152 -5.30 4.44 -1.94
N ALA A 153 -5.80 4.78 -0.78
CA ALA A 153 -5.38 4.17 0.47
C ALA A 153 -6.57 3.72 1.31
N MET A 154 -6.46 2.53 1.89
CA MET A 154 -7.44 1.97 2.81
C MET A 154 -6.76 1.21 3.95
N PHE A 155 -7.21 1.41 5.17
CA PHE A 155 -6.88 0.52 6.28
C PHE A 155 -8.15 0.04 6.98
N VAL A 156 -8.05 -1.10 7.64
CA VAL A 156 -9.19 -1.71 8.32
C VAL A 156 -8.86 -1.92 9.80
N VAL A 157 -9.81 -1.51 10.66
CA VAL A 157 -9.75 -1.74 12.10
C VAL A 157 -11.07 -2.35 12.55
N ASP A 158 -11.02 -3.56 13.10
CA ASP A 158 -12.21 -4.35 13.45
C ASP A 158 -13.14 -4.55 12.25
N ALA A 159 -14.35 -3.99 12.30
CA ALA A 159 -15.34 -4.05 11.22
C ALA A 159 -15.40 -2.75 10.38
N ASP A 160 -14.55 -1.78 10.67
CA ASP A 160 -14.59 -0.48 10.01
C ASP A 160 -13.47 -0.36 8.96
N ALA A 161 -13.85 0.03 7.75
CA ALA A 161 -12.90 0.47 6.73
C ALA A 161 -12.72 1.99 6.81
N PHE A 162 -11.48 2.41 6.66
CA PHE A 162 -11.07 3.81 6.56
C PHE A 162 -10.42 4.01 5.20
N ILE A 163 -10.92 4.95 4.41
CA ILE A 163 -10.38 5.33 3.11
C ILE A 163 -9.75 6.71 3.23
N ILE A 164 -8.59 6.91 2.60
CA ILE A 164 -7.90 8.20 2.55
C ILE A 164 -7.86 8.67 1.10
N THR A 165 -8.34 9.90 0.86
CA THR A 165 -8.33 10.49 -0.48
C THR A 165 -6.92 10.91 -0.90
N ARG A 166 -6.66 10.86 -2.22
CA ARG A 166 -5.37 11.27 -2.80
C ARG A 166 -5.18 12.78 -2.88
N ASP A 167 -6.22 13.55 -2.68
CA ASP A 167 -6.16 15.00 -2.75
C ASP A 167 -5.25 15.63 -1.67
N ARG A 168 -5.07 16.94 -1.74
CA ARG A 168 -4.19 17.66 -0.81
C ARG A 168 -4.64 17.58 0.65
N ALA A 169 -5.92 17.43 0.89
CA ALA A 169 -6.47 17.32 2.24
C ALA A 169 -6.16 15.95 2.84
N ALA A 170 -6.05 14.93 2.00
CA ALA A 170 -5.97 13.53 2.43
C ALA A 170 -7.09 13.24 3.44
N ALA A 171 -8.33 13.48 2.99
CA ALA A 171 -9.50 13.32 3.85
C ALA A 171 -9.71 11.87 4.22
N ILE A 172 -10.05 11.61 5.48
CA ILE A 172 -10.32 10.27 5.99
C ILE A 172 -11.82 10.06 6.04
N TYR A 173 -12.27 8.96 5.42
CA TYR A 173 -13.64 8.50 5.43
C TYR A 173 -13.75 7.15 6.13
N ARG A 174 -14.78 6.95 6.95
CA ARG A 174 -15.04 5.72 7.70
C ARG A 174 -16.40 5.14 7.36
N ALA A 175 -16.48 3.83 7.20
CA ALA A 175 -17.74 3.08 7.18
C ALA A 175 -17.57 1.72 7.84
N THR A 176 -18.64 1.25 8.53
CA THR A 176 -18.67 -0.11 9.05
C THR A 176 -19.05 -1.08 7.92
N LEU A 177 -18.23 -2.10 7.71
CA LEU A 177 -18.43 -3.12 6.67
C LEU A 177 -19.48 -4.12 7.10
N THR A 178 -20.75 -3.73 6.97
CA THR A 178 -21.89 -4.60 7.24
C THR A 178 -22.39 -5.20 5.94
N PRO A 179 -22.37 -6.54 5.77
CA PRO A 179 -22.88 -7.17 4.57
C PRO A 179 -24.35 -6.83 4.35
N SER A 180 -24.69 -6.34 3.16
CA SER A 180 -26.05 -6.07 2.74
C SER A 180 -26.15 -6.24 1.23
N ALA A 181 -27.08 -7.08 0.77
CA ALA A 181 -27.30 -7.29 -0.65
C ALA A 181 -27.92 -6.06 -1.34
N ASP A 182 -28.70 -5.25 -0.60
CA ASP A 182 -29.60 -4.27 -1.20
C ASP A 182 -29.20 -2.80 -0.91
N ARG A 183 -28.25 -2.55 -0.05
CA ARG A 183 -27.92 -1.18 0.37
C ARG A 183 -26.41 -0.94 0.32
N ALA A 184 -26.01 0.12 -0.37
CA ALA A 184 -24.64 0.64 -0.27
C ALA A 184 -24.40 1.20 1.14
N ILE A 185 -23.20 0.94 1.67
CA ILE A 185 -22.70 1.61 2.87
C ILE A 185 -22.30 3.05 2.52
N THR A 186 -22.33 3.94 3.50
CA THR A 186 -21.94 5.34 3.25
C THR A 186 -20.74 5.70 4.11
N PHE A 187 -19.65 6.05 3.46
CA PHE A 187 -18.46 6.58 4.08
C PHE A 187 -18.71 7.99 4.63
N GLN A 188 -18.49 8.16 5.93
CA GLN A 188 -18.60 9.43 6.64
C GLN A 188 -17.22 10.04 6.80
N ARG A 189 -17.06 11.32 6.51
CA ARG A 189 -15.80 12.02 6.73
C ARG A 189 -15.53 12.15 8.23
N VAL A 190 -14.35 11.72 8.68
CA VAL A 190 -13.97 11.70 10.10
C VAL A 190 -12.73 12.56 10.40
N GLY A 191 -11.99 13.01 9.39
CA GLY A 191 -10.82 13.84 9.57
C GLY A 191 -10.09 14.15 8.27
N GLU A 192 -8.92 14.72 8.40
CA GLU A 192 -7.98 14.97 7.29
C GLU A 192 -6.54 14.94 7.80
N LEU A 193 -5.61 14.45 6.98
CA LEU A 193 -4.19 14.33 7.33
C LEU A 193 -3.34 15.50 6.83
N GLY A 194 -3.79 16.18 5.78
CA GLY A 194 -3.03 17.26 5.15
C GLY A 194 -1.73 16.81 4.48
N LEU A 195 -1.61 15.51 4.14
CA LEU A 195 -0.39 14.94 3.57
C LEU A 195 -0.28 15.16 2.06
N GLY A 196 -1.41 15.11 1.35
CA GLY A 196 -1.48 15.15 -0.11
C GLY A 196 -0.81 13.93 -0.77
N ALA A 197 -1.32 13.52 -1.92
CA ALA A 197 -0.78 12.40 -2.71
C ALA A 197 -0.48 11.14 -1.85
N VAL A 198 -1.43 10.78 -0.97
CA VAL A 198 -1.39 9.51 -0.24
C VAL A 198 -1.58 8.38 -1.24
N THR A 199 -0.74 7.36 -1.18
CA THR A 199 -0.75 6.21 -2.10
C THR A 199 -1.11 4.89 -1.42
N ASP A 200 -0.95 4.78 -0.08
CA ASP A 200 -1.31 3.57 0.66
C ASP A 200 -1.43 3.88 2.16
N ALA A 201 -2.20 3.06 2.87
CA ALA A 201 -2.28 3.08 4.33
C ALA A 201 -2.61 1.69 4.87
N GLU A 202 -1.83 1.22 5.83
CA GLU A 202 -2.03 -0.10 6.41
C GLU A 202 -1.95 -0.05 7.94
N THR A 203 -2.78 -0.86 8.58
CA THR A 203 -2.69 -1.11 10.03
C THR A 203 -1.53 -2.05 10.30
N SER A 204 -0.64 -1.69 11.22
CA SER A 204 0.45 -2.59 11.63
C SER A 204 -0.10 -3.96 12.07
N ARG A 205 0.69 -5.01 11.89
CA ARG A 205 0.25 -6.37 12.20
C ARG A 205 -0.27 -6.53 13.63
N ASP A 206 0.29 -5.81 14.59
CA ASP A 206 -0.16 -5.80 15.99
C ASP A 206 -1.38 -4.91 16.26
N GLY A 207 -1.82 -4.14 15.26
CA GLY A 207 -2.97 -3.26 15.33
C GLY A 207 -2.74 -1.94 16.08
N THR A 208 -1.52 -1.66 16.55
CA THR A 208 -1.25 -0.49 17.40
C THR A 208 -1.02 0.80 16.63
N SER A 209 -0.60 0.69 15.37
CA SER A 209 -0.26 1.81 14.51
C SER A 209 -0.92 1.70 13.14
N VAL A 210 -1.20 2.83 12.54
CA VAL A 210 -1.48 2.95 11.10
C VAL A 210 -0.30 3.67 10.47
N VAL A 211 0.27 3.08 9.43
CA VAL A 211 1.25 3.73 8.57
C VAL A 211 0.55 4.25 7.33
N VAL A 212 0.78 5.51 6.99
CA VAL A 212 0.26 6.17 5.78
C VAL A 212 1.44 6.58 4.93
N ARG A 213 1.38 6.26 3.65
CA ARG A 213 2.45 6.54 2.70
C ARG A 213 2.09 7.66 1.72
N THR A 214 3.07 8.47 1.42
CA THR A 214 3.15 9.34 0.25
C THR A 214 4.39 8.98 -0.56
N SER A 215 4.61 9.61 -1.71
CA SER A 215 5.85 9.45 -2.48
C SER A 215 7.13 9.89 -1.73
N HIS A 216 7.01 10.64 -0.63
CA HIS A 216 8.14 11.28 0.07
C HIS A 216 8.36 10.79 1.49
N GLU A 217 7.32 10.30 2.14
CA GLU A 217 7.38 9.89 3.54
C GLU A 217 6.41 8.76 3.88
N ALA A 218 6.76 8.00 4.91
CA ALA A 218 5.86 7.12 5.66
C ALA A 218 5.56 7.79 7.01
N VAL A 219 4.29 7.97 7.32
CA VAL A 219 3.81 8.70 8.50
C VAL A 219 3.04 7.75 9.39
N LEU A 220 3.41 7.69 10.66
CA LEU A 220 2.84 6.75 11.62
C LEU A 220 1.90 7.45 12.60
N TYR A 221 0.74 6.87 12.75
CA TYR A 221 -0.31 7.31 13.68
C TYR A 221 -0.62 6.20 14.69
N ARG A 222 -0.97 6.55 15.91
CA ARG A 222 -1.56 5.60 16.85
C ARG A 222 -2.95 5.23 16.34
N THR A 223 -3.22 3.94 16.15
CA THR A 223 -4.52 3.47 15.66
C THR A 223 -5.68 4.01 16.51
N ALA A 224 -5.55 3.90 17.83
CA ALA A 224 -6.57 4.37 18.77
C ALA A 224 -6.87 5.87 18.67
N ASP A 225 -5.93 6.68 18.23
CA ASP A 225 -6.08 8.13 18.02
C ASP A 225 -6.71 8.41 16.65
N LEU A 226 -6.17 7.80 15.62
CA LEU A 226 -6.60 8.05 14.24
C LEU A 226 -8.06 7.67 14.00
N ILE A 227 -8.54 6.54 14.54
CA ILE A 227 -9.95 6.12 14.42
C ILE A 227 -10.94 7.04 15.16
N ARG A 228 -10.43 7.90 16.05
CA ARG A 228 -11.21 8.97 16.74
C ARG A 228 -11.08 10.33 16.06
N GLY A 229 -10.40 10.40 14.91
CA GLY A 229 -10.18 11.65 14.18
C GLY A 229 -9.01 12.49 14.70
N VAL A 230 -8.15 11.95 15.57
CA VAL A 230 -6.91 12.62 15.99
C VAL A 230 -5.83 12.34 14.96
N THR A 231 -5.50 13.33 14.15
CA THR A 231 -4.62 13.22 12.97
C THR A 231 -3.19 13.68 13.25
N THR A 232 -2.78 13.75 14.51
CA THR A 232 -1.40 14.06 14.88
C THR A 232 -0.53 12.81 14.77
N PRO A 233 0.48 12.79 13.87
CA PRO A 233 1.37 11.65 13.77
C PRO A 233 2.31 11.60 14.99
N TYR A 234 2.65 10.38 15.41
CA TYR A 234 3.67 10.22 16.43
C TYR A 234 5.07 10.04 15.84
N PHE A 235 5.16 9.71 14.53
CA PHE A 235 6.44 9.52 13.87
C PHE A 235 6.37 9.78 12.37
N ARG A 236 7.51 10.20 11.76
CA ARG A 236 7.64 10.42 10.31
C ARG A 236 8.98 9.89 9.82
N ILE A 237 8.98 9.23 8.68
CA ILE A 237 10.15 8.64 8.04
C ILE A 237 10.25 9.20 6.62
N ARG A 238 11.32 9.94 6.35
CA ARG A 238 11.62 10.45 5.00
C ARG A 238 12.15 9.32 4.13
N ILE A 239 11.52 9.07 2.99
CA ILE A 239 11.86 7.97 2.07
C ILE A 239 12.35 8.44 0.69
N ASP A 240 12.47 9.74 0.45
CA ASP A 240 13.00 10.30 -0.82
C ASP A 240 14.33 9.69 -1.24
N GLY A 241 15.19 9.34 -0.28
CA GLY A 241 16.52 8.76 -0.52
C GLY A 241 16.48 7.37 -1.17
N LEU A 242 15.34 6.68 -1.14
CA LEU A 242 15.17 5.36 -1.74
C LEU A 242 15.08 5.40 -3.26
N ARG A 243 14.79 6.57 -3.85
CA ARG A 243 14.71 6.79 -5.31
C ARG A 243 13.78 5.79 -6.01
N GLU A 244 12.65 5.53 -5.41
CA GLU A 244 11.60 4.71 -6.02
C GLU A 244 11.06 5.41 -7.27
N PRO A 245 10.72 4.68 -8.33
CA PRO A 245 10.15 5.30 -9.55
C PRO A 245 8.81 5.96 -9.27
N GLN A 246 7.90 5.20 -8.65
CA GLN A 246 6.58 5.59 -8.19
C GLN A 246 6.27 4.73 -6.97
N GLY A 247 6.34 5.33 -5.81
CA GLY A 247 6.14 4.63 -4.55
C GLY A 247 4.67 4.49 -4.25
N GLU A 248 4.21 3.23 -4.09
CA GLU A 248 2.80 2.92 -3.90
C GLU A 248 2.56 2.25 -2.54
N GLY A 249 2.93 0.99 -2.34
CA GLY A 249 2.53 0.21 -1.17
C GLY A 249 3.38 0.42 0.08
N VAL A 250 2.78 0.29 1.26
CA VAL A 250 3.44 0.34 2.57
C VAL A 250 2.86 -0.68 3.55
N ALA A 251 3.70 -1.40 4.28
CA ALA A 251 3.27 -2.29 5.34
C ALA A 251 4.23 -2.26 6.53
N LEU A 252 3.70 -2.49 7.74
CA LEU A 252 4.46 -2.41 8.99
C LEU A 252 4.26 -3.68 9.85
N ASP A 253 5.37 -4.38 10.17
CA ASP A 253 5.39 -5.50 11.10
C ASP A 253 6.44 -5.27 12.20
N GLY A 254 5.99 -4.89 13.37
CA GLY A 254 6.88 -4.49 14.47
C GLY A 254 7.75 -3.29 14.09
N ASN A 255 9.05 -3.52 13.94
CA ASN A 255 10.01 -2.51 13.51
C ASN A 255 10.42 -2.64 12.02
N MET A 256 9.79 -3.55 11.29
CA MET A 256 10.03 -3.75 9.86
C MET A 256 9.01 -2.97 9.04
N LEU A 257 9.50 -2.03 8.22
CA LEU A 257 8.73 -1.27 7.26
C LEU A 257 9.03 -1.80 5.85
N TYR A 258 8.01 -2.17 5.14
CA TYR A 258 8.08 -2.65 3.77
C TYR A 258 7.48 -1.60 2.84
N LEU A 259 8.15 -1.36 1.72
CA LEU A 259 7.73 -0.38 0.72
C LEU A 259 7.76 -1.04 -0.65
N SER A 260 6.66 -0.93 -1.39
CA SER A 260 6.61 -1.35 -2.79
C SER A 260 6.46 -0.17 -3.72
N SER A 261 6.90 -0.32 -4.95
CA SER A 261 6.75 0.71 -5.97
C SER A 261 6.52 0.08 -7.33
N GLU A 262 5.91 0.82 -8.22
CA GLU A 262 5.80 0.46 -9.62
C GLU A 262 7.16 0.36 -10.31
N GLY A 263 7.15 -0.27 -11.48
CA GLY A 263 8.29 -0.29 -12.39
C GLY A 263 8.43 1.01 -13.17
N ARG A 264 9.66 1.40 -13.48
CA ARG A 264 9.91 2.52 -14.41
C ARG A 264 9.48 2.17 -15.82
N ALA A 265 8.97 3.13 -16.58
CA ALA A 265 8.82 2.98 -18.01
C ALA A 265 10.13 2.43 -18.63
N GLY A 266 10.09 1.20 -19.18
CA GLY A 266 11.24 0.50 -19.73
C GLY A 266 11.84 -0.63 -18.87
N SER A 267 11.72 -0.64 -17.54
CA SER A 267 12.18 -1.78 -16.71
C SER A 267 11.08 -2.78 -16.40
N ARG A 268 9.83 -2.37 -16.45
CA ARG A 268 8.61 -3.19 -16.22
C ARG A 268 8.67 -4.10 -14.98
N ALA A 269 9.41 -3.77 -13.98
CA ALA A 269 9.50 -4.55 -12.75
C ALA A 269 9.23 -3.63 -11.56
N GLY A 270 8.22 -3.97 -10.77
CA GLY A 270 8.00 -3.34 -9.47
C GLY A 270 9.17 -3.61 -8.53
N ARG A 271 9.17 -2.96 -7.41
CA ARG A 271 10.25 -3.08 -6.41
C ARG A 271 9.68 -3.32 -5.03
N LEU A 272 10.46 -4.03 -4.22
CA LEU A 272 10.25 -4.14 -2.78
C LEU A 272 11.52 -3.69 -2.06
N ILE A 273 11.36 -2.86 -1.05
CA ILE A 273 12.44 -2.43 -0.15
C ILE A 273 12.00 -2.72 1.28
N SER A 274 12.87 -3.36 2.05
CA SER A 274 12.62 -3.65 3.46
C SER A 274 13.54 -2.80 4.33
N LEU A 275 12.95 -2.08 5.26
CA LEU A 275 13.65 -1.22 6.21
C LEU A 275 13.46 -1.75 7.63
N ARG A 276 14.47 -1.63 8.46
CA ARG A 276 14.36 -1.77 9.91
C ARG A 276 14.46 -0.41 10.56
N CYS A 277 13.46 -0.05 11.34
CA CYS A 277 13.31 1.26 11.95
C CYS A 277 13.35 1.19 13.48
N GLU A 278 13.99 2.15 14.12
CA GLU A 278 13.89 2.38 15.56
C GLU A 278 12.68 3.27 15.81
N LEU A 279 11.51 2.64 16.02
CA LEU A 279 10.26 3.36 16.26
C LEU A 279 10.08 3.69 17.74
N PRO A 280 9.58 4.89 18.10
CA PRO A 280 9.24 5.23 19.46
C PRO A 280 8.06 4.35 19.95
N ARG A 281 8.17 3.87 21.19
CA ARG A 281 7.14 3.04 21.86
C ARG A 281 5.92 3.86 22.27
#